data_54796656039552309adf79339dbea6b0
#
_entry.id   54796656039552309adf79339dbea6b0
#
_cell.length_a   1.000
_cell.length_b   1.000
_cell.length_c   1.000
_cell.angle_alpha   90.00
_cell.angle_beta   90.00
_cell.angle_gamma   90.00
#
_symmetry.space_group_name_H-M   'P 1'
#
loop_
_entity.id
_entity.type
_entity.pdbx_description
1 polymer ?
#
loop_
_entity_poly.entity_id
_entity_poly.type
_entity_poly.pdbx_seq_one_letter_code
_entity_poly.pdbx_strand_id
1 'polypeptide(L)'
;MIQLQNVTKTVQSGTEDLTILDDVSLEIPDGQFVAVTGASGSGKSTLLGLIAGLDAPSSGEIFIDGANVTTMSEDELAELRSEQIGFIFQSFHLIPSLTAFENVIIPMEIVGLKDAKSRADKLLEDVELTTRGHHYPTELSGGEQQRVAIARAFANQPKILLADEPTGNLDSKNGNHIFDLMTDLHKQHNVTLILVTHDQSLADKAQRQVILKDGRVLKDMTNEANFD
;
A
#
# COMPACT_ATOMS: atom_id res chain seq x y z
N MET A 1 -5.03 2.33 -13.86
CA MET A 1 -5.46 3.69 -13.46
C MET A 1 -6.49 3.60 -12.34
N ILE A 2 -6.35 4.43 -11.30
CA ILE A 2 -7.29 4.50 -10.17
C ILE A 2 -8.07 5.81 -10.25
N GLN A 3 -9.40 5.74 -10.09
CA GLN A 3 -10.27 6.93 -10.09
C GLN A 3 -11.22 6.88 -8.90
N LEU A 4 -11.29 7.96 -8.16
CA LEU A 4 -12.29 8.21 -7.12
C LEU A 4 -13.19 9.34 -7.59
N GLN A 5 -14.51 9.15 -7.49
CA GLN A 5 -15.53 10.12 -7.95
C GLN A 5 -16.48 10.44 -6.80
N ASN A 6 -16.36 11.64 -6.23
CA ASN A 6 -17.17 12.17 -5.14
C ASN A 6 -17.30 11.21 -3.94
N VAL A 7 -16.18 10.57 -3.58
CA VAL A 7 -16.13 9.54 -2.55
C VAL A 7 -16.29 10.15 -1.17
N THR A 8 -17.31 9.69 -0.44
CA THR A 8 -17.57 10.07 0.96
C THR A 8 -17.60 8.82 1.82
N LYS A 9 -16.96 8.89 2.99
CA LYS A 9 -17.02 7.84 4.02
C LYS A 9 -17.47 8.42 5.33
N THR A 10 -18.60 7.94 5.81
CA THR A 10 -19.17 8.26 7.12
C THR A 10 -19.28 6.99 7.95
N VAL A 11 -18.93 7.05 9.22
CA VAL A 11 -19.06 5.95 10.18
C VAL A 11 -19.89 6.40 11.38
N GLN A 12 -20.62 5.48 11.95
CA GLN A 12 -21.40 5.75 13.16
C GLN A 12 -20.47 5.71 14.38
N SER A 13 -20.37 6.82 15.12
CA SER A 13 -19.59 6.94 16.35
C SER A 13 -20.57 7.24 17.52
N GLY A 14 -21.01 6.19 18.19
CA GLY A 14 -22.06 6.31 19.21
C GLY A 14 -23.39 6.74 18.60
N THR A 15 -23.87 7.93 18.95
CA THR A 15 -25.13 8.51 18.44
C THR A 15 -24.91 9.52 17.30
N GLU A 16 -23.68 9.81 16.94
CA GLU A 16 -23.32 10.82 15.92
C GLU A 16 -22.67 10.17 14.69
N ASP A 17 -22.94 10.73 13.53
CA ASP A 17 -22.25 10.35 12.30
C ASP A 17 -20.96 11.15 12.16
N LEU A 18 -19.85 10.43 12.05
CA LEU A 18 -18.52 11.01 11.79
C LEU A 18 -18.14 10.81 10.33
N THR A 19 -18.03 11.92 9.59
CA THR A 19 -17.53 11.89 8.22
C THR A 19 -16.00 11.88 8.24
N ILE A 20 -15.40 10.79 7.72
CA ILE A 20 -13.95 10.59 7.67
C ILE A 20 -13.39 11.10 6.35
N LEU A 21 -14.08 10.85 5.24
CA LEU A 21 -13.79 11.41 3.92
C LEU A 21 -15.02 12.10 3.39
N ASP A 22 -14.85 13.26 2.78
CA ASP A 22 -15.92 14.13 2.34
C ASP A 22 -15.65 14.65 0.93
N ASP A 23 -16.40 14.10 -0.04
CA ASP A 23 -16.40 14.50 -1.45
C ASP A 23 -14.99 14.44 -2.11
N VAL A 24 -14.29 13.33 -1.89
CA VAL A 24 -12.93 13.12 -2.44
C VAL A 24 -13.03 12.65 -3.89
N SER A 25 -12.49 13.45 -4.81
CA SER A 25 -12.30 13.08 -6.22
C SER A 25 -10.82 13.14 -6.55
N LEU A 26 -10.29 12.04 -7.11
CA LEU A 26 -8.87 11.87 -7.39
C LEU A 26 -8.67 10.89 -8.55
N GLU A 27 -7.75 11.20 -9.44
CA GLU A 27 -7.33 10.30 -10.52
C GLU A 27 -5.83 10.03 -10.40
N ILE A 28 -5.44 8.74 -10.35
CA ILE A 28 -4.03 8.32 -10.24
C ILE A 28 -3.69 7.47 -11.46
N PRO A 29 -2.85 7.98 -12.37
CA PRO A 29 -2.35 7.24 -13.53
C PRO A 29 -1.52 6.01 -13.13
N ASP A 30 -1.45 5.03 -14.05
CA ASP A 30 -0.60 3.85 -13.88
C ASP A 30 0.88 4.24 -13.78
N GLY A 31 1.60 3.51 -12.92
CA GLY A 31 3.01 3.71 -12.69
C GLY A 31 3.39 5.00 -11.96
N GLN A 32 2.41 5.80 -11.51
CA GLN A 32 2.69 7.03 -10.76
C GLN A 32 3.04 6.72 -9.29
N PHE A 33 4.03 7.43 -8.76
CA PHE A 33 4.29 7.48 -7.32
C PHE A 33 3.60 8.70 -6.70
N VAL A 34 2.59 8.46 -5.86
CA VAL A 34 1.80 9.48 -5.16
C VAL A 34 2.02 9.38 -3.66
N ALA A 35 2.39 10.49 -3.02
CA ALA A 35 2.38 10.59 -1.56
C ALA A 35 1.07 11.25 -1.09
N VAL A 36 0.39 10.60 -0.16
CA VAL A 36 -0.78 11.15 0.55
C VAL A 36 -0.36 11.59 1.93
N THR A 37 -0.43 12.89 2.21
CA THR A 37 -0.01 13.48 3.47
C THR A 37 -1.17 14.18 4.19
N GLY A 38 -0.97 14.56 5.45
CA GLY A 38 -1.98 15.24 6.26
C GLY A 38 -1.85 14.87 7.74
N ALA A 39 -2.53 15.62 8.60
CA ALA A 39 -2.54 15.37 10.04
C ALA A 39 -3.09 13.96 10.38
N SER A 40 -2.79 13.48 11.59
CA SER A 40 -3.44 12.27 12.10
C SER A 40 -4.96 12.45 12.12
N GLY A 41 -5.70 11.43 11.70
CA GLY A 41 -7.16 11.49 11.59
C GLY A 41 -7.71 12.22 10.36
N SER A 42 -6.87 12.66 9.41
CA SER A 42 -7.35 13.33 8.18
C SER A 42 -7.96 12.41 7.13
N GLY A 43 -8.05 11.08 7.38
CA GLY A 43 -8.68 10.10 6.49
C GLY A 43 -7.72 9.33 5.58
N LYS A 44 -6.39 9.47 5.72
CA LYS A 44 -5.37 8.85 4.81
C LYS A 44 -5.47 7.32 4.75
N SER A 45 -5.42 6.63 5.89
CA SER A 45 -5.53 5.16 5.95
C SER A 45 -6.90 4.67 5.48
N THR A 46 -7.96 5.45 5.75
CA THR A 46 -9.31 5.17 5.24
C THR A 46 -9.33 5.25 3.71
N LEU A 47 -8.69 6.28 3.13
CA LEU A 47 -8.57 6.40 1.68
C LEU A 47 -7.88 5.17 1.07
N LEU A 48 -6.75 4.70 1.65
CA LEU A 48 -6.09 3.47 1.20
C LEU A 48 -7.00 2.25 1.32
N GLY A 49 -7.72 2.11 2.45
CA GLY A 49 -8.65 1.01 2.67
C GLY A 49 -9.78 0.96 1.65
N LEU A 50 -10.32 2.12 1.25
CA LEU A 50 -11.35 2.22 0.21
C LEU A 50 -10.79 1.86 -1.17
N ILE A 51 -9.59 2.34 -1.53
CA ILE A 51 -8.93 1.98 -2.79
C ILE A 51 -8.66 0.47 -2.84
N ALA A 52 -8.27 -0.13 -1.70
CA ALA A 52 -8.02 -1.57 -1.62
C ALA A 52 -9.30 -2.43 -1.62
N GLY A 53 -10.48 -1.82 -1.58
CA GLY A 53 -11.73 -2.57 -1.40
C GLY A 53 -11.77 -3.34 -0.06
N LEU A 54 -11.08 -2.86 0.97
CA LEU A 54 -11.16 -3.39 2.34
C LEU A 54 -12.37 -2.82 3.10
N ASP A 55 -12.91 -1.73 2.60
CA ASP A 55 -14.11 -1.07 3.10
C ASP A 55 -14.84 -0.44 1.92
N ALA A 56 -16.13 -0.15 2.07
CA ALA A 56 -16.95 0.48 1.05
C ALA A 56 -17.20 1.97 1.38
N PRO A 57 -17.23 2.87 0.39
CA PRO A 57 -17.64 4.25 0.61
C PRO A 57 -19.11 4.33 0.99
N SER A 58 -19.50 5.38 1.71
CA SER A 58 -20.91 5.68 2.01
C SER A 58 -21.63 6.26 0.79
N SER A 59 -20.91 6.95 -0.07
CA SER A 59 -21.39 7.45 -1.39
C SER A 59 -20.19 7.72 -2.31
N GLY A 60 -20.46 7.90 -3.60
CA GLY A 60 -19.45 8.04 -4.65
C GLY A 60 -18.99 6.69 -5.17
N GLU A 61 -18.07 6.71 -6.13
CA GLU A 61 -17.63 5.51 -6.84
C GLU A 61 -16.10 5.46 -6.93
N ILE A 62 -15.56 4.25 -6.94
CA ILE A 62 -14.13 3.99 -7.09
C ILE A 62 -13.95 3.03 -8.26
N PHE A 63 -13.03 3.38 -9.16
CA PHE A 63 -12.70 2.56 -10.33
C PHE A 63 -11.22 2.18 -10.30
N ILE A 64 -10.92 0.93 -10.61
CA ILE A 64 -9.56 0.42 -10.85
C ILE A 64 -9.55 -0.21 -12.24
N ASP A 65 -8.69 0.29 -13.12
CA ASP A 65 -8.61 -0.13 -14.53
C ASP A 65 -9.98 -0.10 -15.25
N GLY A 66 -10.84 0.86 -14.88
CA GLY A 66 -12.19 1.03 -15.44
C GLY A 66 -13.26 0.13 -14.82
N ALA A 67 -12.88 -0.82 -13.94
CA ALA A 67 -13.84 -1.64 -13.20
C ALA A 67 -14.34 -0.89 -11.95
N ASN A 68 -15.65 -0.81 -11.73
CA ASN A 68 -16.24 -0.16 -10.57
C ASN A 68 -16.16 -1.07 -9.34
N VAL A 69 -15.18 -0.84 -8.45
CA VAL A 69 -14.96 -1.66 -7.26
C VAL A 69 -16.03 -1.47 -6.19
N THR A 70 -16.79 -0.37 -6.22
CA THR A 70 -17.85 -0.12 -5.22
C THR A 70 -19.07 -1.02 -5.40
N THR A 71 -19.20 -1.67 -6.54
CA THR A 71 -20.31 -2.58 -6.87
C THR A 71 -19.93 -4.03 -6.89
N MET A 72 -18.65 -4.36 -6.65
CA MET A 72 -18.13 -5.72 -6.60
C MET A 72 -18.60 -6.45 -5.35
N SER A 73 -18.81 -7.76 -5.47
CA SER A 73 -19.00 -8.67 -4.34
C SER A 73 -17.70 -8.85 -3.55
N GLU A 74 -17.79 -9.38 -2.33
CA GLU A 74 -16.59 -9.67 -1.52
C GLU A 74 -15.65 -10.67 -2.20
N ASP A 75 -16.16 -11.64 -2.96
CA ASP A 75 -15.35 -12.59 -3.71
C ASP A 75 -14.58 -11.90 -4.84
N GLU A 76 -15.24 -11.02 -5.60
CA GLU A 76 -14.60 -10.22 -6.66
C GLU A 76 -13.56 -9.24 -6.10
N LEU A 77 -13.83 -8.62 -4.95
CA LEU A 77 -12.87 -7.77 -4.24
C LEU A 77 -11.67 -8.58 -3.72
N ALA A 78 -11.88 -9.80 -3.23
CA ALA A 78 -10.80 -10.67 -2.79
C ALA A 78 -9.90 -11.09 -3.98
N GLU A 79 -10.48 -11.40 -5.13
CA GLU A 79 -9.75 -11.68 -6.37
C GLU A 79 -8.95 -10.45 -6.83
N LEU A 80 -9.58 -9.27 -6.90
CA LEU A 80 -8.92 -8.00 -7.23
C LEU A 80 -7.71 -7.73 -6.31
N ARG A 81 -7.90 -7.86 -4.99
CA ARG A 81 -6.81 -7.68 -4.01
C ARG A 81 -5.68 -8.66 -4.24
N SER A 82 -6.01 -9.93 -4.46
CA SER A 82 -4.98 -10.97 -4.64
C SER A 82 -4.17 -10.80 -5.92
N GLU A 83 -4.77 -10.30 -6.99
CA GLU A 83 -4.14 -10.18 -8.30
C GLU A 83 -3.48 -8.82 -8.56
N GLN A 84 -4.07 -7.73 -8.03
CA GLN A 84 -3.69 -6.38 -8.45
C GLN A 84 -3.13 -5.50 -7.36
N ILE A 85 -3.32 -5.84 -6.06
CA ILE A 85 -2.98 -4.95 -4.96
C ILE A 85 -1.98 -5.59 -4.02
N GLY A 86 -0.81 -4.96 -3.84
CA GLY A 86 0.10 -5.22 -2.74
C GLY A 86 -0.13 -4.22 -1.61
N PHE A 87 -0.07 -4.69 -0.35
CA PHE A 87 -0.26 -3.82 0.79
C PHE A 87 0.93 -3.90 1.77
N ILE A 88 1.46 -2.74 2.16
CA ILE A 88 2.53 -2.60 3.16
C ILE A 88 1.98 -1.78 4.31
N PHE A 89 1.97 -2.35 5.51
CA PHE A 89 1.47 -1.72 6.73
C PHE A 89 2.62 -1.26 7.64
N GLN A 90 2.35 -0.29 8.47
CA GLN A 90 3.26 0.17 9.52
C GLN A 90 3.62 -0.96 10.51
N SER A 91 2.68 -1.84 10.85
CA SER A 91 2.86 -2.94 11.81
C SER A 91 3.23 -4.27 11.17
N PHE A 92 3.78 -4.27 9.95
CA PHE A 92 4.26 -5.41 9.16
C PHE A 92 3.18 -6.46 8.84
N HIS A 93 2.31 -6.80 9.79
CA HIS A 93 1.25 -7.82 9.69
C HIS A 93 1.75 -9.16 9.15
N LEU A 94 2.93 -9.60 9.59
CA LEU A 94 3.44 -10.93 9.30
C LEU A 94 2.67 -11.97 10.12
N ILE A 95 2.49 -13.16 9.55
CA ILE A 95 1.90 -14.30 10.24
C ILE A 95 2.96 -14.87 11.17
N PRO A 96 2.81 -14.80 12.52
CA PRO A 96 3.88 -15.11 13.46
C PRO A 96 4.31 -16.58 13.46
N SER A 97 3.41 -17.49 13.05
CA SER A 97 3.66 -18.93 12.96
C SER A 97 4.34 -19.37 11.67
N LEU A 98 4.56 -18.47 10.74
CA LEU A 98 5.22 -18.70 9.46
C LEU A 98 6.60 -18.04 9.44
N THR A 99 7.57 -18.69 8.81
CA THR A 99 8.89 -18.14 8.52
C THR A 99 8.80 -16.95 7.56
N ALA A 100 9.89 -16.21 7.36
CA ALA A 100 9.96 -15.14 6.37
C ALA A 100 9.62 -15.65 4.97
N PHE A 101 10.19 -16.80 4.57
CA PHE A 101 9.91 -17.42 3.28
C PHE A 101 8.43 -17.81 3.14
N GLU A 102 7.84 -18.43 4.16
CA GLU A 102 6.44 -18.82 4.15
C GLU A 102 5.49 -17.60 4.11
N ASN A 103 5.82 -16.51 4.79
CA ASN A 103 5.08 -15.26 4.68
C ASN A 103 5.08 -14.68 3.25
N VAL A 104 6.19 -14.84 2.52
CA VAL A 104 6.31 -14.35 1.14
C VAL A 104 5.62 -15.28 0.14
N ILE A 105 5.72 -16.62 0.32
CA ILE A 105 5.20 -17.58 -0.65
C ILE A 105 3.67 -17.76 -0.57
N ILE A 106 3.07 -17.61 0.62
CA ILE A 106 1.65 -17.95 0.85
C ILE A 106 0.66 -17.23 -0.10
N PRO A 107 0.81 -15.93 -0.45
CA PRO A 107 -0.08 -15.32 -1.43
C PRO A 107 -0.04 -16.00 -2.81
N MET A 108 1.14 -16.47 -3.22
CA MET A 108 1.35 -17.15 -4.50
C MET A 108 0.75 -18.56 -4.51
N GLU A 109 0.85 -19.27 -3.37
CA GLU A 109 0.24 -20.60 -3.21
C GLU A 109 -1.28 -20.53 -3.22
N ILE A 110 -1.88 -19.50 -2.61
CA ILE A 110 -3.33 -19.28 -2.60
C ILE A 110 -3.88 -19.14 -4.03
N VAL A 111 -3.17 -18.44 -4.92
CA VAL A 111 -3.58 -18.30 -6.33
C VAL A 111 -3.08 -19.44 -7.22
N GLY A 112 -2.39 -20.43 -6.64
CA GLY A 112 -1.93 -21.64 -7.36
C GLY A 112 -0.77 -21.39 -8.33
N LEU A 113 0.11 -20.42 -8.05
CA LEU A 113 1.25 -20.07 -8.90
C LEU A 113 2.28 -21.21 -8.93
N LYS A 114 2.60 -21.76 -10.11
CA LYS A 114 3.46 -22.95 -10.25
C LYS A 114 4.92 -22.71 -9.89
N ASP A 115 5.41 -21.50 -10.06
CA ASP A 115 6.79 -21.06 -9.79
C ASP A 115 6.95 -20.30 -8.46
N ALA A 116 5.95 -20.42 -7.56
CA ALA A 116 5.88 -19.69 -6.29
C ALA A 116 7.20 -19.76 -5.49
N LYS A 117 7.83 -20.96 -5.42
CA LYS A 117 9.05 -21.16 -4.65
C LYS A 117 10.22 -20.34 -5.20
N SER A 118 10.53 -20.48 -6.50
CA SER A 118 11.64 -19.75 -7.12
C SER A 118 11.45 -18.24 -7.07
N ARG A 119 10.19 -17.82 -7.14
CA ARG A 119 9.83 -16.41 -7.05
C ARG A 119 9.95 -15.88 -5.62
N ALA A 120 9.54 -16.65 -4.60
CA ALA A 120 9.75 -16.28 -3.20
C ALA A 120 11.25 -16.15 -2.86
N ASP A 121 12.09 -17.09 -3.34
CA ASP A 121 13.54 -17.01 -3.20
C ASP A 121 14.10 -15.72 -3.83
N LYS A 122 13.63 -15.36 -5.03
CA LYS A 122 14.05 -14.14 -5.74
C LYS A 122 13.61 -12.86 -4.98
N LEU A 123 12.36 -12.82 -4.51
CA LEU A 123 11.86 -11.67 -3.74
C LEU A 123 12.62 -11.49 -2.42
N LEU A 124 13.00 -12.58 -1.74
CA LEU A 124 13.86 -12.51 -0.56
C LEU A 124 15.29 -12.02 -0.90
N GLU A 125 15.81 -12.37 -2.07
CA GLU A 125 17.07 -11.81 -2.56
C GLU A 125 16.94 -10.31 -2.82
N ASP A 126 15.89 -9.88 -3.52
CA ASP A 126 15.63 -8.49 -3.88
C ASP A 126 15.47 -7.58 -2.65
N VAL A 127 15.01 -8.14 -1.51
CA VAL A 127 14.92 -7.42 -0.23
C VAL A 127 16.08 -7.73 0.73
N GLU A 128 17.19 -8.30 0.24
CA GLU A 128 18.43 -8.59 1.02
C GLU A 128 18.21 -9.54 2.23
N LEU A 129 17.33 -10.53 2.08
CA LEU A 129 16.99 -11.50 3.13
C LEU A 129 17.27 -12.95 2.74
N THR A 130 18.14 -13.21 1.76
CA THR A 130 18.47 -14.57 1.27
C THR A 130 18.83 -15.54 2.40
N THR A 131 19.59 -15.08 3.41
CA THR A 131 20.02 -15.92 4.56
C THR A 131 19.02 -15.96 5.69
N ARG A 132 17.92 -15.19 5.62
CA ARG A 132 16.92 -15.03 6.67
C ARG A 132 15.59 -15.72 6.38
N GLY A 133 15.43 -16.34 5.22
CA GLY A 133 14.17 -16.95 4.80
C GLY A 133 13.58 -17.97 5.78
N HIS A 134 14.42 -18.67 6.57
CA HIS A 134 14.00 -19.68 7.54
C HIS A 134 13.69 -19.13 8.95
N HIS A 135 13.90 -17.81 9.20
CA HIS A 135 13.62 -17.20 10.49
C HIS A 135 12.13 -16.87 10.65
N TYR A 136 11.63 -16.99 11.86
CA TYR A 136 10.29 -16.51 12.23
C TYR A 136 10.31 -14.99 12.49
N PRO A 137 9.16 -14.30 12.41
CA PRO A 137 9.09 -12.86 12.67
C PRO A 137 9.71 -12.42 14.00
N THR A 138 9.58 -13.23 15.05
CA THR A 138 10.16 -12.94 16.37
C THR A 138 11.70 -12.99 16.42
N GLU A 139 12.32 -13.58 15.41
CA GLU A 139 13.79 -13.70 15.28
C GLU A 139 14.37 -12.61 14.36
N LEU A 140 13.50 -11.77 13.77
CA LEU A 140 13.85 -10.70 12.84
C LEU A 140 13.77 -9.34 13.52
N SER A 141 14.71 -8.46 13.18
CA SER A 141 14.61 -7.03 13.53
C SER A 141 13.40 -6.37 12.84
N GLY A 142 12.94 -5.21 13.33
CA GLY A 142 11.82 -4.48 12.72
C GLY A 142 12.06 -4.16 11.24
N GLY A 143 13.30 -3.76 10.87
CA GLY A 143 13.66 -3.51 9.47
C GLY A 143 13.62 -4.79 8.61
N GLU A 144 14.07 -5.95 9.15
CA GLU A 144 13.96 -7.23 8.45
C GLU A 144 12.50 -7.65 8.28
N GLN A 145 11.67 -7.48 9.32
CA GLN A 145 10.22 -7.76 9.22
C GLN A 145 9.54 -6.90 8.14
N GLN A 146 9.91 -5.61 8.06
CA GLN A 146 9.36 -4.72 7.02
C GLN A 146 9.82 -5.15 5.63
N ARG A 147 11.07 -5.59 5.45
CA ARG A 147 11.53 -6.15 4.17
C ARG A 147 10.78 -7.41 3.78
N VAL A 148 10.46 -8.29 4.73
CA VAL A 148 9.57 -9.45 4.46
C VAL A 148 8.18 -8.98 4.04
N ALA A 149 7.59 -7.97 4.70
CA ALA A 149 6.29 -7.42 4.33
C ALA A 149 6.30 -6.81 2.92
N ILE A 150 7.39 -6.13 2.52
CA ILE A 150 7.58 -5.63 1.15
C ILE A 150 7.64 -6.80 0.16
N ALA A 151 8.49 -7.80 0.39
CA ALA A 151 8.59 -8.97 -0.50
C ALA A 151 7.22 -9.66 -0.68
N ARG A 152 6.47 -9.83 0.42
CA ARG A 152 5.11 -10.38 0.38
C ARG A 152 4.17 -9.51 -0.45
N ALA A 153 4.25 -8.18 -0.34
CA ALA A 153 3.41 -7.28 -1.12
C ALA A 153 3.64 -7.40 -2.64
N PHE A 154 4.86 -7.76 -3.07
CA PHE A 154 5.21 -8.00 -4.47
C PHE A 154 4.97 -9.45 -4.93
N ALA A 155 4.52 -10.35 -4.05
CA ALA A 155 4.38 -11.78 -4.32
C ALA A 155 3.57 -12.08 -5.61
N ASN A 156 2.43 -11.47 -5.81
CA ASN A 156 1.57 -11.71 -6.96
C ASN A 156 1.75 -10.71 -8.12
N GLN A 157 2.87 -9.95 -8.17
CA GLN A 157 3.13 -8.90 -9.18
C GLN A 157 2.00 -7.87 -9.26
N PRO A 158 1.72 -7.18 -8.16
CA PRO A 158 0.62 -6.24 -8.13
C PRO A 158 0.85 -5.09 -9.13
N LYS A 159 -0.23 -4.51 -9.62
CA LYS A 159 -0.20 -3.26 -10.39
C LYS A 159 -0.19 -2.03 -9.49
N ILE A 160 -0.71 -2.19 -8.27
CA ILE A 160 -0.89 -1.13 -7.29
C ILE A 160 -0.23 -1.55 -5.98
N LEU A 161 0.61 -0.70 -5.43
CA LEU A 161 1.22 -0.87 -4.11
C LEU A 161 0.69 0.22 -3.18
N LEU A 162 0.02 -0.18 -2.13
CA LEU A 162 -0.50 0.69 -1.09
C LEU A 162 0.38 0.58 0.15
N ALA A 163 0.99 1.68 0.58
CA ALA A 163 1.89 1.71 1.73
C ALA A 163 1.37 2.69 2.78
N ASP A 164 0.98 2.17 3.94
CA ASP A 164 0.49 2.97 5.06
C ASP A 164 1.59 3.11 6.13
N GLU A 165 2.23 4.28 6.20
CA GLU A 165 3.30 4.61 7.14
C GLU A 165 4.41 3.54 7.20
N PRO A 166 4.97 3.07 6.07
CA PRO A 166 5.83 1.87 6.02
C PRO A 166 7.14 1.98 6.81
N THR A 167 7.51 3.19 7.21
CA THR A 167 8.74 3.48 7.99
C THR A 167 8.47 3.92 9.42
N GLY A 168 7.20 4.07 9.81
CA GLY A 168 6.80 4.70 11.07
C GLY A 168 7.28 3.99 12.34
N ASN A 169 7.59 2.70 12.28
CA ASN A 169 8.10 1.90 13.42
C ASN A 169 9.62 1.68 13.36
N LEU A 170 10.35 2.39 12.48
CA LEU A 170 11.77 2.19 12.25
C LEU A 170 12.57 3.44 12.64
N ASP A 171 13.82 3.24 13.00
CA ASP A 171 14.77 4.35 13.11
C ASP A 171 15.05 4.96 11.72
N SER A 172 15.56 6.19 11.70
CA SER A 172 15.73 6.97 10.46
C SER A 172 16.63 6.27 9.43
N LYS A 173 17.66 5.52 9.85
CA LYS A 173 18.56 4.82 8.92
C LYS A 173 17.85 3.65 8.25
N ASN A 174 17.16 2.83 9.03
CA ASN A 174 16.38 1.70 8.51
C ASN A 174 15.18 2.21 7.70
N GLY A 175 14.53 3.29 8.13
CA GLY A 175 13.41 3.92 7.41
C GLY A 175 13.81 4.37 6.00
N ASN A 176 14.95 5.06 5.84
CA ASN A 176 15.44 5.45 4.52
C ASN A 176 15.75 4.24 3.63
N HIS A 177 16.43 3.21 4.18
CA HIS A 177 16.72 2.00 3.42
C HIS A 177 15.44 1.28 2.94
N ILE A 178 14.43 1.18 3.79
CA ILE A 178 13.10 0.61 3.44
C ILE A 178 12.43 1.43 2.33
N PHE A 179 12.48 2.76 2.43
CA PHE A 179 11.91 3.63 1.43
C PHE A 179 12.61 3.48 0.07
N ASP A 180 13.95 3.48 0.05
CA ASP A 180 14.74 3.34 -1.17
C ASP A 180 14.45 1.98 -1.82
N LEU A 181 14.45 0.88 -1.05
CA LEU A 181 14.10 -0.45 -1.52
C LEU A 181 12.69 -0.50 -2.16
N MET A 182 11.70 0.08 -1.49
CA MET A 182 10.32 0.12 -1.98
C MET A 182 10.20 0.92 -3.28
N THR A 183 10.91 2.05 -3.38
CA THR A 183 10.90 2.90 -4.59
C THR A 183 11.67 2.27 -5.75
N ASP A 184 12.74 1.53 -5.48
CA ASP A 184 13.48 0.77 -6.50
C ASP A 184 12.61 -0.36 -7.08
N LEU A 185 11.91 -1.11 -6.24
CA LEU A 185 10.96 -2.14 -6.68
C LEU A 185 9.77 -1.53 -7.44
N HIS A 186 9.24 -0.36 -7.00
CA HIS A 186 8.21 0.38 -7.74
C HIS A 186 8.67 0.70 -9.17
N LYS A 187 9.88 1.24 -9.33
CA LYS A 187 10.45 1.56 -10.67
C LYS A 187 10.71 0.30 -11.50
N GLN A 188 11.31 -0.72 -10.89
CA GLN A 188 11.66 -1.97 -11.57
C GLN A 188 10.42 -2.70 -12.12
N HIS A 189 9.32 -2.71 -11.38
CA HIS A 189 8.09 -3.40 -11.75
C HIS A 189 7.03 -2.48 -12.37
N ASN A 190 7.29 -1.18 -12.47
CA ASN A 190 6.35 -0.16 -12.99
C ASN A 190 4.97 -0.21 -12.30
N VAL A 191 4.95 -0.39 -10.97
CA VAL A 191 3.71 -0.43 -10.18
C VAL A 191 3.25 0.99 -9.83
N THR A 192 1.95 1.23 -9.69
CA THR A 192 1.44 2.47 -9.13
C THR A 192 1.66 2.44 -7.62
N LEU A 193 2.41 3.40 -7.05
CA LEU A 193 2.71 3.47 -5.62
C LEU A 193 1.91 4.59 -4.96
N ILE A 194 1.10 4.25 -3.95
CA ILE A 194 0.43 5.22 -3.09
C ILE A 194 1.01 5.08 -1.68
N LEU A 195 1.76 6.10 -1.26
CA LEU A 195 2.40 6.17 0.05
C LEU A 195 1.65 7.12 0.96
N VAL A 196 1.09 6.62 2.05
CA VAL A 196 0.64 7.44 3.17
C VAL A 196 1.81 7.66 4.11
N THR A 197 2.12 8.90 4.40
CA THR A 197 3.17 9.26 5.36
C THR A 197 2.93 10.63 5.98
N HIS A 198 3.44 10.83 7.19
CA HIS A 198 3.57 12.14 7.83
C HIS A 198 4.98 12.73 7.68
N ASP A 199 5.93 11.96 7.14
CA ASP A 199 7.30 12.42 6.87
C ASP A 199 7.36 13.18 5.54
N GLN A 200 7.54 14.51 5.65
CA GLN A 200 7.62 15.39 4.49
C GLN A 200 8.82 15.07 3.59
N SER A 201 9.93 14.60 4.17
CA SER A 201 11.15 14.27 3.40
C SER A 201 10.93 13.07 2.47
N LEU A 202 10.06 12.13 2.83
CA LEU A 202 9.64 11.02 1.99
C LEU A 202 8.59 11.45 0.96
N ALA A 203 7.64 12.30 1.38
CA ALA A 203 6.61 12.83 0.49
C ALA A 203 7.19 13.68 -0.64
N ASP A 204 8.25 14.46 -0.36
CA ASP A 204 8.93 15.30 -1.35
C ASP A 204 9.62 14.49 -2.46
N LYS A 205 9.89 13.20 -2.22
CA LYS A 205 10.46 12.29 -3.23
C LYS A 205 9.40 11.71 -4.18
N ALA A 206 8.10 11.88 -3.90
CA ALA A 206 7.02 11.42 -4.76
C ALA A 206 6.82 12.32 -5.98
N GLN A 207 6.31 11.75 -7.06
CA GLN A 207 5.94 12.48 -8.29
C GLN A 207 4.79 13.45 -8.06
N ARG A 208 3.92 13.10 -7.16
CA ARG A 208 2.72 13.87 -6.84
C ARG A 208 2.44 13.80 -5.37
N GLN A 209 2.03 14.90 -4.79
CA GLN A 209 1.65 14.98 -3.40
C GLN A 209 0.19 15.41 -3.28
N VAL A 210 -0.60 14.60 -2.61
CA VAL A 210 -2.00 14.88 -2.25
C VAL A 210 -2.06 15.17 -0.75
N ILE A 211 -2.50 16.35 -0.37
CA ILE A 211 -2.63 16.74 1.04
C ILE A 211 -4.09 16.61 1.46
N LEU A 212 -4.36 15.71 2.41
CA LEU A 212 -5.67 15.57 3.03
C LEU A 212 -5.78 16.42 4.30
N LYS A 213 -6.88 17.14 4.43
CA LYS A 213 -7.25 17.86 5.63
C LYS A 213 -8.76 17.72 5.89
N ASP A 214 -9.11 17.31 7.11
CA ASP A 214 -10.51 17.18 7.55
C ASP A 214 -11.37 16.38 6.56
N GLY A 215 -10.81 15.27 6.05
CA GLY A 215 -11.46 14.37 5.10
C GLY A 215 -11.53 14.85 3.65
N ARG A 216 -10.97 16.00 3.30
CA ARG A 216 -11.00 16.58 1.96
C ARG A 216 -9.60 16.73 1.35
N VAL A 217 -9.53 16.73 0.03
CA VAL A 217 -8.29 17.10 -0.69
C VAL A 217 -8.08 18.60 -0.57
N LEU A 218 -7.10 19.00 0.23
CA LEU A 218 -6.72 20.41 0.41
C LEU A 218 -5.83 20.93 -0.74
N LYS A 219 -4.88 20.08 -1.16
CA LYS A 219 -3.96 20.36 -2.26
C LYS A 219 -3.64 19.09 -3.02
N ASP A 220 -3.37 19.25 -4.29
CA ASP A 220 -2.94 18.23 -5.21
C ASP A 220 -1.85 18.85 -6.10
N MET A 221 -0.61 18.37 -5.96
CA MET A 221 0.57 19.02 -6.54
C MET A 221 1.46 17.98 -7.22
N THR A 222 1.88 18.26 -8.44
CA THR A 222 2.89 17.48 -9.14
C THR A 222 4.27 18.07 -8.87
N ASN A 223 5.22 17.23 -8.44
CA ASN A 223 6.61 17.63 -8.24
C ASN A 223 7.38 17.45 -9.56
N GLU A 224 7.57 18.51 -10.32
CA GLU A 224 8.26 18.46 -11.63
C GLU A 224 9.77 18.16 -11.54
N ALA A 225 10.37 18.29 -10.34
CA ALA A 225 11.83 18.27 -10.15
C ALA A 225 12.48 16.87 -10.07
N ASN A 226 11.73 15.78 -10.06
CA ASN A 226 12.25 14.43 -9.72
C ASN A 226 12.22 13.43 -10.88
N PHE A 227 12.17 13.90 -12.14
CA PHE A 227 11.93 13.01 -13.32
C PHE A 227 12.90 13.23 -14.49
N ASP A 228 14.22 13.26 -14.20
CA ASP A 228 15.25 13.03 -15.20
C ASP A 228 16.02 11.73 -14.89
#